data_33466bcd1fc39a1f481933e7575af1aa
#
_entry.id   33466bcd1fc39a1f481933e7575af1aa
#
_cell.length_a   1.000
_cell.length_b   1.000
_cell.length_c   1.000
_cell.angle_alpha   90.00
_cell.angle_beta   90.00
_cell.angle_gamma   90.00
#
_symmetry.space_group_name_H-M   'P 1'
#
loop_
_entity.id
_entity.type
_entity.pdbx_description
1 polymer ?
#
loop_
_entity_poly.entity_id
_entity_poly.type
_entity_poly.pdbx_seq_one_letter_code
_entity_poly.pdbx_strand_id
1 'polypeptide(L)'
;CAQERQSNAILAKESYPGLAWDELLLTGAADLPGYSSLRPDIVEKGELSQQVQALFSMNAYLARVYQNSSGSLVYVEGRSTLSLGQEGELIYAGAEGADLEISAGQEPQRTVEICQKVCTLMRQVWSETGASGRLSLDSVRQENGRLLLSFALDVGGKFLEKDGGWAQVTVEDGAVTGASAYLRRLEPEEHALLLPMTEAAGMLAALPHRQARLCIRMTAGE
;
A
#
# COMPACT_ATOMS: atom_id res chain seq x y z
N CYS A 1 -4.40 -18.17 -29.02
CA CYS A 1 -4.26 -17.85 -27.57
C CYS A 1 -3.67 -19.00 -26.72
N ALA A 2 -4.31 -20.18 -26.60
CA ALA A 2 -3.76 -21.25 -25.75
C ALA A 2 -2.46 -21.85 -26.28
N GLN A 3 -2.37 -22.04 -27.57
CA GLN A 3 -1.19 -22.56 -28.27
C GLN A 3 0.01 -21.61 -28.21
N GLU A 4 -0.26 -20.30 -28.30
CA GLU A 4 0.74 -19.23 -28.18
C GLU A 4 1.31 -19.13 -26.76
N ARG A 5 0.46 -19.31 -25.75
CA ARG A 5 0.86 -19.38 -24.34
C ARG A 5 1.79 -20.57 -24.07
N GLN A 6 1.48 -21.75 -24.60
CA GLN A 6 2.32 -22.94 -24.47
C GLN A 6 3.68 -22.75 -25.14
N SER A 7 3.71 -22.16 -26.34
CA SER A 7 4.98 -21.92 -27.06
C SER A 7 5.88 -20.92 -26.33
N ASN A 8 5.32 -19.84 -25.79
CA ASN A 8 6.07 -18.87 -25.01
C ASN A 8 6.59 -19.46 -23.69
N ALA A 9 5.82 -20.34 -23.04
CA ALA A 9 6.23 -21.05 -21.84
C ALA A 9 7.42 -21.98 -22.07
N ILE A 10 7.43 -22.69 -23.19
CA ILE A 10 8.53 -23.60 -23.57
C ILE A 10 9.79 -22.77 -23.85
N LEU A 11 9.70 -21.72 -24.67
CA LEU A 11 10.83 -20.83 -24.99
C LEU A 11 11.42 -20.16 -23.76
N ALA A 12 10.59 -19.70 -22.83
CA ALA A 12 11.05 -19.09 -21.61
C ALA A 12 11.78 -20.06 -20.68
N LYS A 13 11.28 -21.29 -20.53
CA LYS A 13 11.95 -22.35 -19.74
C LYS A 13 13.29 -22.77 -20.34
N GLU A 14 13.39 -22.84 -21.67
CA GLU A 14 14.63 -23.16 -22.37
C GLU A 14 15.67 -22.05 -22.25
N SER A 15 15.24 -20.79 -22.32
CA SER A 15 16.14 -19.63 -22.24
C SER A 15 16.59 -19.32 -20.80
N TYR A 16 15.75 -19.63 -19.80
CA TYR A 16 16.01 -19.28 -18.38
C TYR A 16 15.61 -20.42 -17.43
N PRO A 17 16.34 -21.54 -17.42
CA PRO A 17 15.95 -22.77 -16.72
C PRO A 17 15.94 -22.64 -15.18
N GLY A 18 16.56 -21.62 -14.63
CA GLY A 18 16.63 -21.41 -13.16
C GLY A 18 15.47 -20.63 -12.55
N LEU A 19 14.52 -20.15 -13.35
CA LEU A 19 13.39 -19.37 -12.88
C LEU A 19 12.14 -20.23 -12.67
N ALA A 20 11.41 -19.99 -11.56
CA ALA A 20 10.05 -20.47 -11.40
C ALA A 20 9.13 -19.53 -12.19
N TRP A 21 8.67 -20.00 -13.35
CA TRP A 21 7.79 -19.23 -14.22
C TRP A 21 6.37 -19.27 -13.74
N ASP A 22 5.77 -18.10 -13.51
CA ASP A 22 4.34 -17.95 -13.29
C ASP A 22 3.61 -17.85 -14.64
N GLU A 23 2.39 -18.34 -14.74
CA GLU A 23 1.56 -18.25 -15.95
C GLU A 23 1.34 -16.81 -16.42
N LEU A 24 1.34 -15.83 -15.49
CA LEU A 24 1.25 -14.41 -15.80
C LEU A 24 2.44 -13.86 -16.59
N LEU A 25 3.63 -14.40 -16.41
CA LEU A 25 4.82 -14.05 -17.19
C LEU A 25 4.75 -14.54 -18.63
N LEU A 26 3.89 -15.51 -18.91
CA LEU A 26 3.84 -16.22 -20.18
C LEU A 26 2.67 -15.77 -21.07
N THR A 27 1.73 -15.04 -20.53
CA THR A 27 0.70 -14.36 -21.33
C THR A 27 1.29 -13.09 -21.88
N GLY A 28 1.61 -13.05 -23.19
CA GLY A 28 2.21 -11.94 -23.90
C GLY A 28 1.84 -10.55 -23.39
N ALA A 29 2.58 -9.52 -23.78
CA ALA A 29 2.42 -8.15 -23.27
C ALA A 29 0.94 -7.82 -23.08
N ALA A 30 0.44 -7.99 -21.86
CA ALA A 30 -0.86 -7.43 -21.54
C ALA A 30 -0.70 -5.93 -21.71
N ASP A 31 -1.55 -5.29 -22.48
CA ASP A 31 -1.69 -3.85 -22.48
C ASP A 31 -1.99 -3.43 -21.04
N LEU A 32 -0.93 -3.09 -20.33
CA LEU A 32 -1.06 -2.55 -19.00
C LEU A 32 -1.33 -1.07 -19.18
N PRO A 33 -2.49 -0.58 -18.74
CA PRO A 33 -2.72 0.85 -18.75
C PRO A 33 -1.61 1.53 -17.95
N GLY A 34 -1.00 2.55 -18.51
CA GLY A 34 -0.20 3.49 -17.76
C GLY A 34 -1.09 4.25 -16.79
N TYR A 35 -0.51 4.72 -15.70
CA TYR A 35 -1.22 5.55 -14.75
C TYR A 35 -0.36 6.75 -14.41
N SER A 36 -0.92 7.95 -14.56
CA SER A 36 -0.36 9.12 -13.91
C SER A 36 -0.74 9.12 -12.44
N SER A 37 0.20 9.54 -11.61
CA SER A 37 0.03 9.60 -10.17
C SER A 37 -0.19 11.04 -9.74
N LEU A 38 -1.42 11.38 -9.39
CA LEU A 38 -1.83 12.71 -8.95
C LEU A 38 -1.97 12.76 -7.43
N ARG A 39 -1.89 13.99 -6.90
CA ARG A 39 -2.23 14.24 -5.50
C ARG A 39 -3.73 14.00 -5.30
N PRO A 40 -4.16 13.39 -4.19
CA PRO A 40 -5.59 13.25 -3.91
C PRO A 40 -6.19 14.61 -3.57
N ASP A 41 -7.48 14.77 -3.87
CA ASP A 41 -8.22 16.03 -3.65
C ASP A 41 -8.17 16.54 -2.20
N ILE A 42 -8.01 15.64 -1.23
CA ILE A 42 -7.85 15.95 0.18
C ILE A 42 -6.60 16.81 0.45
N VAL A 43 -5.51 16.60 -0.31
CA VAL A 43 -4.28 17.40 -0.21
C VAL A 43 -4.52 18.79 -0.81
N GLU A 44 -5.24 18.85 -1.94
CA GLU A 44 -5.56 20.14 -2.60
C GLU A 44 -6.51 20.99 -1.75
N LYS A 45 -7.48 20.35 -1.08
CA LYS A 45 -8.40 21.03 -0.15
C LYS A 45 -7.73 21.47 1.14
N GLY A 46 -6.57 20.88 1.47
CA GLY A 46 -5.83 21.22 2.67
C GLY A 46 -6.58 20.92 3.96
N GLU A 47 -7.46 19.89 3.98
CA GLU A 47 -8.28 19.55 5.13
C GLU A 47 -8.54 18.03 5.18
N LEU A 48 -8.28 17.42 6.34
CA LEU A 48 -8.71 16.06 6.63
C LEU A 48 -10.16 16.05 7.13
N SER A 49 -10.99 15.20 6.53
CA SER A 49 -12.38 15.06 6.97
C SER A 49 -12.45 14.62 8.43
N GLN A 50 -13.53 14.99 9.10
CA GLN A 50 -13.82 14.54 10.48
C GLN A 50 -13.90 13.02 10.57
N GLN A 51 -14.35 12.36 9.50
CA GLN A 51 -14.42 10.91 9.39
C GLN A 51 -13.02 10.27 9.46
N VAL A 52 -12.04 10.79 8.71
CA VAL A 52 -10.66 10.28 8.77
C VAL A 52 -10.06 10.48 10.15
N GLN A 53 -10.31 11.63 10.80
CA GLN A 53 -9.84 11.88 12.16
C GLN A 53 -10.46 10.89 13.16
N ALA A 54 -11.79 10.63 13.04
CA ALA A 54 -12.52 9.70 13.89
C ALA A 54 -12.03 8.24 13.75
N LEU A 55 -11.56 7.84 12.54
CA LEU A 55 -10.98 6.50 12.31
C LEU A 55 -9.72 6.25 13.16
N PHE A 56 -9.01 7.33 13.54
CA PHE A 56 -7.88 7.27 14.46
C PHE A 56 -8.25 7.70 15.89
N SER A 57 -9.53 7.59 16.24
CA SER A 57 -10.05 7.98 17.57
C SER A 57 -9.76 9.43 17.94
N MET A 58 -9.61 10.32 16.95
CA MET A 58 -9.39 11.75 17.15
C MET A 58 -10.72 12.51 17.04
N ASN A 59 -10.94 13.41 17.98
CA ASN A 59 -12.10 14.30 17.96
C ASN A 59 -11.77 15.58 17.19
N ALA A 60 -12.31 15.72 15.99
CA ALA A 60 -12.05 16.85 15.10
C ALA A 60 -12.36 18.23 15.72
N TYR A 61 -13.29 18.30 16.69
CA TYR A 61 -13.63 19.55 17.39
C TYR A 61 -12.62 19.95 18.47
N LEU A 62 -11.83 18.99 18.96
CA LEU A 62 -10.81 19.22 19.99
C LEU A 62 -9.39 19.28 19.40
N ALA A 63 -9.22 18.77 18.20
CA ALA A 63 -7.94 18.75 17.53
C ALA A 63 -7.47 20.17 17.18
N ARG A 64 -6.23 20.50 17.53
CA ARG A 64 -5.56 21.71 17.07
C ARG A 64 -4.93 21.43 15.73
N VAL A 65 -5.11 22.34 14.78
CA VAL A 65 -4.60 22.22 13.42
C VAL A 65 -3.58 23.30 13.17
N TYR A 66 -2.43 22.93 12.62
CA TYR A 66 -1.42 23.89 12.16
C TYR A 66 -0.66 23.32 10.96
N GLN A 67 -0.02 24.20 10.22
CA GLN A 67 0.89 23.82 9.14
C GLN A 67 2.32 23.90 9.65
N ASN A 68 3.08 22.82 9.45
CA ASN A 68 4.49 22.79 9.84
C ASN A 68 5.40 23.44 8.78
N SER A 69 6.70 23.51 9.03
CA SER A 69 7.69 24.14 8.12
C SER A 69 7.83 23.41 6.77
N SER A 70 7.45 22.14 6.67
CA SER A 70 7.41 21.39 5.39
C SER A 70 6.09 21.58 4.63
N GLY A 71 5.18 22.40 5.15
CA GLY A 71 3.87 22.63 4.55
C GLY A 71 2.84 21.53 4.82
N SER A 72 3.17 20.53 5.64
CA SER A 72 2.23 19.50 6.03
C SER A 72 1.22 20.01 7.06
N LEU A 73 -0.04 19.60 6.90
CA LEU A 73 -1.08 19.85 7.91
C LEU A 73 -0.93 18.87 9.05
N VAL A 74 -0.94 19.38 10.28
CA VAL A 74 -0.79 18.55 11.48
C VAL A 74 -1.97 18.80 12.41
N TYR A 75 -2.67 17.75 12.74
CA TYR A 75 -3.76 17.69 13.71
C TYR A 75 -3.22 17.10 14.99
N VAL A 76 -3.44 17.77 16.11
CA VAL A 76 -2.98 17.33 17.44
C VAL A 76 -4.14 17.29 18.41
N GLU A 77 -4.37 16.15 19.01
CA GLU A 77 -5.29 15.97 20.12
C GLU A 77 -4.62 15.18 21.24
N GLY A 78 -4.48 15.78 22.41
CA GLY A 78 -3.80 15.16 23.52
C GLY A 78 -2.38 14.72 23.18
N ARG A 79 -2.16 13.40 23.12
CA ARG A 79 -0.88 12.76 22.77
C ARG A 79 -0.91 12.07 21.40
N SER A 80 -1.95 12.32 20.63
CA SER A 80 -2.11 11.80 19.27
C SER A 80 -1.87 12.89 18.24
N THR A 81 -1.24 12.52 17.15
CA THR A 81 -0.98 13.37 16.00
C THR A 81 -1.40 12.69 14.72
N LEU A 82 -2.01 13.42 13.82
CA LEU A 82 -2.33 12.97 12.47
C LEU A 82 -1.84 14.03 11.50
N SER A 83 -0.98 13.69 10.58
CA SER A 83 -0.42 14.66 9.63
C SER A 83 -0.69 14.26 8.19
N LEU A 84 -0.91 15.26 7.34
CA LEU A 84 -1.09 15.13 5.91
C LEU A 84 -0.02 15.94 5.19
N GLY A 85 0.90 15.25 4.54
CA GLY A 85 1.96 15.84 3.74
C GLY A 85 1.46 16.36 2.39
N GLN A 86 2.19 17.31 1.80
CA GLN A 86 1.87 17.90 0.50
C GLN A 86 1.90 16.87 -0.64
N GLU A 87 2.68 15.81 -0.49
CA GLU A 87 2.76 14.72 -1.47
C GLU A 87 1.77 13.58 -1.17
N GLY A 88 0.84 13.75 -0.22
CA GLY A 88 -0.16 12.77 0.13
C GLY A 88 0.28 11.75 1.19
N GLU A 89 1.37 12.01 1.92
CA GLU A 89 1.73 11.17 3.05
C GLU A 89 0.79 11.44 4.22
N LEU A 90 0.02 10.44 4.62
CA LEU A 90 -0.76 10.45 5.85
C LEU A 90 0.01 9.69 6.92
N ILE A 91 0.27 10.34 8.06
CA ILE A 91 0.99 9.73 9.18
C ILE A 91 0.20 9.95 10.46
N TYR A 92 -0.09 8.86 11.16
CA TYR A 92 -0.68 8.86 12.49
C TYR A 92 0.32 8.35 13.51
N ALA A 93 0.39 9.01 14.66
CA ALA A 93 1.09 8.54 15.85
C ALA A 93 0.26 8.87 17.09
N GLY A 94 -0.06 7.86 17.89
CA GLY A 94 -0.86 8.00 19.11
C GLY A 94 -0.22 7.24 20.26
N ALA A 95 0.06 7.92 21.37
CA ALA A 95 0.69 7.28 22.54
C ALA A 95 -0.25 6.28 23.25
N GLU A 96 -1.55 6.52 23.21
CA GLU A 96 -2.58 5.61 23.75
C GLU A 96 -3.16 4.72 22.65
N GLY A 97 -2.93 5.11 21.39
CA GLY A 97 -3.42 4.42 20.19
C GLY A 97 -4.93 4.61 19.94
N ALA A 98 -5.35 4.22 18.73
CA ALA A 98 -6.76 4.07 18.40
C ALA A 98 -7.18 2.64 18.71
N ASP A 99 -8.12 2.47 19.65
CA ASP A 99 -8.59 1.15 20.08
C ASP A 99 -9.31 0.44 18.94
N LEU A 100 -8.92 -0.81 18.70
CA LEU A 100 -9.55 -1.67 17.70
C LEU A 100 -10.73 -2.47 18.25
N GLU A 101 -11.05 -2.32 19.55
CA GLU A 101 -12.12 -3.08 20.22
C GLU A 101 -11.97 -4.59 19.99
N ILE A 102 -10.78 -5.12 20.28
CA ILE A 102 -10.47 -6.54 20.06
C ILE A 102 -11.12 -7.39 21.15
N SER A 103 -11.77 -8.46 20.71
CA SER A 103 -12.40 -9.41 21.63
C SER A 103 -11.35 -10.11 22.51
N ALA A 104 -11.73 -10.47 23.73
CA ALA A 104 -10.87 -11.30 24.58
C ALA A 104 -10.76 -12.70 23.96
N GLY A 105 -9.63 -12.98 23.33
CA GLY A 105 -9.35 -14.24 22.63
C GLY A 105 -7.91 -14.68 22.85
N GLN A 106 -7.65 -15.96 22.54
CA GLN A 106 -6.30 -16.52 22.54
C GLN A 106 -5.68 -16.38 21.13
N GLU A 107 -4.34 -16.38 21.08
CA GLU A 107 -3.63 -16.53 19.80
C GLU A 107 -3.93 -17.91 19.17
N PRO A 108 -4.11 -18.03 17.84
CA PRO A 108 -3.90 -17.01 16.82
C PRO A 108 -5.17 -16.19 16.45
N GLN A 109 -6.34 -16.47 17.07
CA GLN A 109 -7.60 -15.79 16.72
C GLN A 109 -7.52 -14.28 16.92
N ARG A 110 -6.85 -13.86 18.01
CA ARG A 110 -6.63 -12.44 18.31
C ARG A 110 -5.86 -11.73 17.18
N THR A 111 -4.79 -12.33 16.69
CA THR A 111 -4.02 -11.79 15.57
C THR A 111 -4.87 -11.68 14.29
N VAL A 112 -5.70 -12.67 13.99
CA VAL A 112 -6.61 -12.63 12.83
C VAL A 112 -7.62 -11.50 12.97
N GLU A 113 -8.23 -11.33 14.14
CA GLU A 113 -9.18 -10.24 14.41
C GLU A 113 -8.52 -8.87 14.25
N ILE A 114 -7.31 -8.68 14.79
CA ILE A 114 -6.52 -7.45 14.60
C ILE A 114 -6.31 -7.17 13.10
N CYS A 115 -5.85 -8.17 12.34
CA CYS A 115 -5.65 -8.01 10.91
C CYS A 115 -6.94 -7.60 10.18
N GLN A 116 -8.08 -8.20 10.51
CA GLN A 116 -9.38 -7.85 9.92
C GLN A 116 -9.80 -6.42 10.23
N LYS A 117 -9.67 -6.00 11.49
CA LYS A 117 -10.01 -4.65 11.96
C LYS A 117 -9.12 -3.60 11.30
N VAL A 118 -7.79 -3.84 11.25
CA VAL A 118 -6.83 -2.95 10.58
C VAL A 118 -7.10 -2.88 9.08
N CYS A 119 -7.38 -4.01 8.41
CA CYS A 119 -7.75 -3.99 7.00
C CYS A 119 -9.02 -3.16 6.75
N THR A 120 -10.00 -3.24 7.63
CA THR A 120 -11.23 -2.45 7.55
C THR A 120 -10.95 -0.96 7.75
N LEU A 121 -10.20 -0.61 8.79
CA LEU A 121 -9.75 0.75 9.07
C LEU A 121 -9.03 1.36 7.85
N MET A 122 -8.03 0.66 7.33
CA MET A 122 -7.24 1.18 6.21
C MET A 122 -8.04 1.32 4.91
N ARG A 123 -9.01 0.43 4.66
CA ARG A 123 -9.92 0.59 3.52
C ARG A 123 -10.82 1.81 3.67
N GLN A 124 -11.30 2.09 4.87
CA GLN A 124 -12.10 3.29 5.15
C GLN A 124 -11.26 4.55 4.97
N VAL A 125 -10.05 4.60 5.55
CA VAL A 125 -9.11 5.73 5.32
C VAL A 125 -8.88 5.94 3.83
N TRP A 126 -8.63 4.87 3.07
CA TRP A 126 -8.38 4.93 1.63
C TRP A 126 -9.56 5.48 0.85
N SER A 127 -10.78 5.01 1.18
CA SER A 127 -12.02 5.48 0.56
C SER A 127 -12.32 6.94 0.88
N GLU A 128 -12.20 7.33 2.16
CA GLU A 128 -12.52 8.69 2.63
C GLU A 128 -11.53 9.74 2.09
N THR A 129 -10.31 9.32 1.75
CA THR A 129 -9.30 10.21 1.20
C THR A 129 -9.35 10.33 -0.33
N GLY A 130 -10.19 9.55 -1.00
CA GLY A 130 -10.31 9.54 -2.47
C GLY A 130 -9.08 8.95 -3.17
N ALA A 131 -8.27 8.17 -2.49
CA ALA A 131 -7.13 7.49 -3.09
C ALA A 131 -7.58 6.34 -4.01
N SER A 132 -6.87 6.14 -5.12
CA SER A 132 -7.21 5.14 -6.13
C SER A 132 -6.65 3.75 -5.80
N GLY A 133 -7.26 2.71 -6.39
CA GLY A 133 -6.87 1.33 -6.21
C GLY A 133 -7.40 0.72 -4.91
N ARG A 134 -6.95 -0.49 -4.60
CA ARG A 134 -7.37 -1.23 -3.41
C ARG A 134 -6.17 -1.62 -2.56
N LEU A 135 -6.16 -1.23 -1.29
CA LEU A 135 -5.17 -1.74 -0.35
C LEU A 135 -5.42 -3.22 -0.04
N SER A 136 -4.37 -4.02 -0.16
CA SER A 136 -4.34 -5.43 0.19
C SER A 136 -3.25 -5.67 1.22
N LEU A 137 -3.54 -6.45 2.25
CA LEU A 137 -2.55 -6.84 3.25
C LEU A 137 -1.46 -7.68 2.56
N ASP A 138 -0.23 -7.21 2.60
CA ASP A 138 0.93 -7.87 1.99
C ASP A 138 1.69 -8.72 3.00
N SER A 139 1.96 -8.16 4.18
CA SER A 139 2.69 -8.88 5.23
C SER A 139 2.27 -8.48 6.64
N VAL A 140 2.43 -9.42 7.56
CA VAL A 140 2.27 -9.22 9.00
C VAL A 140 3.54 -9.69 9.68
N ARG A 141 4.13 -8.83 10.49
CA ARG A 141 5.32 -9.15 11.30
C ARG A 141 5.04 -8.86 12.76
N GLN A 142 5.59 -9.68 13.61
CA GLN A 142 5.54 -9.47 15.06
C GLN A 142 6.95 -9.15 15.55
N GLU A 143 7.12 -7.98 16.12
CA GLU A 143 8.40 -7.50 16.65
C GLU A 143 8.18 -6.84 18.01
N ASN A 144 8.88 -7.33 19.03
CA ASN A 144 8.84 -6.75 20.39
C ASN A 144 7.41 -6.55 20.96
N GLY A 145 6.51 -7.49 20.72
CA GLY A 145 5.12 -7.41 21.20
C GLY A 145 4.20 -6.54 20.32
N ARG A 146 4.73 -5.92 19.27
CA ARG A 146 3.98 -5.13 18.30
C ARG A 146 3.70 -5.93 17.05
N LEU A 147 2.54 -5.71 16.46
CA LEU A 147 2.21 -6.20 15.13
C LEU A 147 2.43 -5.09 14.12
N LEU A 148 3.26 -5.34 13.11
CA LEU A 148 3.48 -4.46 11.97
C LEU A 148 2.79 -5.07 10.76
N LEU A 149 1.78 -4.37 10.24
CA LEU A 149 1.05 -4.75 9.05
C LEU A 149 1.48 -3.86 7.88
N SER A 150 1.87 -4.46 6.77
CA SER A 150 2.24 -3.72 5.55
C SER A 150 1.24 -4.01 4.44
N PHE A 151 0.94 -3.00 3.64
CA PHE A 151 -0.05 -3.08 2.58
C PHE A 151 0.56 -2.78 1.22
N ALA A 152 0.14 -3.55 0.22
CA ALA A 152 0.38 -3.30 -1.19
C ALA A 152 -0.85 -2.65 -1.83
N LEU A 153 -0.64 -1.88 -2.90
CA LEU A 153 -1.71 -1.29 -3.69
C LEU A 153 -2.01 -2.18 -4.89
N ASP A 154 -3.25 -2.61 -5.00
CA ASP A 154 -3.77 -3.35 -6.15
C ASP A 154 -4.52 -2.38 -7.08
N VAL A 155 -4.09 -2.32 -8.33
CA VAL A 155 -4.73 -1.53 -9.39
C VAL A 155 -5.00 -2.44 -10.58
N GLY A 156 -6.28 -2.73 -10.82
CA GLY A 156 -6.68 -3.61 -11.91
C GLY A 156 -6.17 -5.05 -11.82
N GLY A 157 -6.01 -5.58 -10.60
CA GLY A 157 -5.50 -6.93 -10.36
C GLY A 157 -3.97 -7.04 -10.39
N LYS A 158 -3.27 -5.92 -10.35
CA LYS A 158 -1.80 -5.84 -10.34
C LYS A 158 -1.31 -5.07 -9.12
N PHE A 159 -0.31 -5.63 -8.45
CA PHE A 159 0.31 -4.97 -7.32
C PHE A 159 1.33 -3.95 -7.78
N LEU A 160 1.15 -2.71 -7.31
CA LEU A 160 2.13 -1.66 -7.46
C LEU A 160 3.11 -1.72 -6.28
N GLU A 161 4.39 -1.78 -6.57
CA GLU A 161 5.44 -1.65 -5.56
C GLU A 161 5.84 -0.20 -5.36
N LYS A 162 6.10 0.12 -4.10
CA LYS A 162 6.66 1.40 -3.68
C LYS A 162 7.68 1.13 -2.57
N ASP A 163 8.81 1.80 -2.60
CA ASP A 163 9.78 1.74 -1.51
C ASP A 163 9.12 2.22 -0.20
N GLY A 164 9.23 1.40 0.85
CA GLY A 164 8.56 1.65 2.13
C GLY A 164 7.08 1.22 2.17
N GLY A 165 6.55 0.60 1.09
CA GLY A 165 5.15 0.17 0.99
C GLY A 165 4.17 1.32 0.75
N TRP A 166 2.92 0.98 0.49
CA TRP A 166 1.82 1.94 0.28
C TRP A 166 1.16 2.36 1.58
N ALA A 167 1.07 1.45 2.53
CA ALA A 167 0.66 1.76 3.88
C ALA A 167 1.29 0.78 4.87
N GLN A 168 1.51 1.25 6.09
CA GLN A 168 1.97 0.45 7.23
C GLN A 168 1.15 0.83 8.46
N VAL A 169 0.86 -0.15 9.29
CA VAL A 169 0.14 0.04 10.55
C VAL A 169 0.85 -0.71 11.66
N THR A 170 1.09 -0.04 12.77
CA THR A 170 1.63 -0.62 13.99
C THR A 170 0.51 -0.76 15.02
N VAL A 171 0.34 -1.98 15.53
CA VAL A 171 -0.62 -2.28 16.58
C VAL A 171 0.11 -2.76 17.82
N GLU A 172 -0.22 -2.20 18.96
CA GLU A 172 0.30 -2.56 20.27
C GLU A 172 -0.89 -2.72 21.23
N ASP A 173 -0.95 -3.82 21.94
CA ASP A 173 -2.03 -4.14 22.92
C ASP A 173 -3.46 -4.02 22.37
N GLY A 174 -3.67 -4.21 21.07
CA GLY A 174 -4.99 -4.10 20.42
C GLY A 174 -5.36 -2.70 19.97
N ALA A 175 -4.46 -1.74 20.11
CA ALA A 175 -4.65 -0.37 19.63
C ALA A 175 -3.68 -0.02 18.51
N VAL A 176 -4.10 0.79 17.54
CA VAL A 176 -3.24 1.34 16.49
C VAL A 176 -2.42 2.48 17.07
N THR A 177 -1.13 2.26 17.32
CA THR A 177 -0.21 3.28 17.84
C THR A 177 0.50 4.06 16.76
N GLY A 178 0.57 3.52 15.54
CA GLY A 178 1.14 4.19 14.40
C GLY A 178 0.51 3.74 13.09
N ALA A 179 0.33 4.66 12.17
CA ALA A 179 -0.04 4.34 10.80
C ALA A 179 0.63 5.31 9.83
N SER A 180 1.02 4.81 8.67
CA SER A 180 1.47 5.62 7.55
C SER A 180 0.79 5.14 6.27
N ALA A 181 0.42 6.06 5.41
CA ALA A 181 -0.14 5.74 4.10
C ALA A 181 0.32 6.76 3.07
N TYR A 182 0.57 6.30 1.86
CA TYR A 182 0.92 7.16 0.73
C TYR A 182 -0.27 7.25 -0.22
N LEU A 183 -1.06 8.30 -0.03
CA LEU A 183 -2.30 8.53 -0.75
C LEU A 183 -2.02 9.05 -2.16
N ARG A 184 -2.59 8.42 -3.19
CA ARG A 184 -2.48 8.86 -4.58
C ARG A 184 -3.79 8.63 -5.32
N ARG A 185 -4.11 9.56 -6.22
CA ARG A 185 -5.13 9.38 -7.24
C ARG A 185 -4.41 8.92 -8.51
N LEU A 186 -4.81 7.77 -9.04
CA LEU A 186 -4.24 7.19 -10.25
C LEU A 186 -5.24 7.40 -11.39
N GLU A 187 -4.80 8.10 -12.44
CA GLU A 187 -5.59 8.28 -13.65
C GLU A 187 -4.99 7.42 -14.77
N PRO A 188 -5.82 6.64 -15.49
CA PRO A 188 -5.32 5.83 -16.58
C PRO A 188 -4.78 6.72 -17.70
N GLU A 189 -3.61 6.37 -18.20
CA GLU A 189 -2.98 6.98 -19.38
C GLU A 189 -2.94 5.97 -20.53
N GLU A 190 -3.01 6.49 -21.76
CA GLU A 190 -3.09 5.63 -22.95
C GLU A 190 -1.81 4.84 -23.24
N HIS A 191 -0.65 5.23 -22.69
CA HIS A 191 0.66 4.63 -23.02
C HIS A 191 1.57 4.48 -21.81
N ALA A 192 1.78 3.24 -21.34
CA ALA A 192 2.91 2.90 -20.51
C ALA A 192 3.95 2.16 -21.34
N LEU A 193 5.15 2.71 -21.43
CA LEU A 193 6.32 1.98 -21.92
C LEU A 193 6.76 1.02 -20.82
N LEU A 194 6.35 -0.24 -20.94
CA LEU A 194 6.83 -1.30 -20.08
C LEU A 194 8.04 -1.97 -20.74
N LEU A 195 8.95 -2.43 -19.89
CA LEU A 195 10.05 -3.27 -20.33
C LEU A 195 9.48 -4.52 -21.02
N PRO A 196 9.96 -4.89 -22.22
CA PRO A 196 9.54 -6.15 -22.84
C PRO A 196 9.73 -7.32 -21.88
N MET A 197 8.76 -8.23 -21.84
CA MET A 197 8.73 -9.37 -20.90
C MET A 197 10.01 -10.21 -20.95
N THR A 198 10.55 -10.42 -22.14
CA THR A 198 11.81 -11.16 -22.37
C THR A 198 13.02 -10.44 -21.75
N GLU A 199 13.05 -9.11 -21.79
CA GLU A 199 14.11 -8.31 -21.20
C GLU A 199 14.01 -8.31 -19.68
N ALA A 200 12.79 -8.13 -19.14
CA ALA A 200 12.52 -8.23 -17.70
C ALA A 200 12.91 -9.61 -17.15
N ALA A 201 12.58 -10.69 -17.86
CA ALA A 201 12.95 -12.05 -17.49
C ALA A 201 14.47 -12.26 -17.53
N GLY A 202 15.16 -11.70 -18.53
CA GLY A 202 16.61 -11.74 -18.64
C GLY A 202 17.32 -11.03 -17.49
N MET A 203 16.83 -9.86 -17.12
CA MET A 203 17.33 -9.12 -15.95
C MET A 203 17.10 -9.90 -14.65
N LEU A 204 15.92 -10.49 -14.48
CA LEU A 204 15.59 -11.30 -13.31
C LEU A 204 16.48 -12.53 -13.20
N ALA A 205 16.75 -13.22 -14.32
CA ALA A 205 17.63 -14.40 -14.37
C ALA A 205 19.08 -14.09 -13.99
N ALA A 206 19.53 -12.86 -14.22
CA ALA A 206 20.89 -12.43 -13.90
C ALA A 206 21.10 -12.10 -12.42
N LEU A 207 20.03 -11.98 -11.63
CA LEU A 207 20.11 -11.65 -10.21
C LEU A 207 20.27 -12.91 -9.34
N PRO A 208 21.15 -12.89 -8.33
CA PRO A 208 21.30 -14.00 -7.38
C PRO A 208 20.09 -13.99 -6.41
N HIS A 209 19.03 -14.73 -6.71
CA HIS A 209 17.81 -14.76 -5.91
C HIS A 209 17.32 -16.19 -5.73
N ARG A 210 16.68 -16.44 -4.58
CA ARG A 210 15.99 -17.71 -4.30
C ARG A 210 14.49 -17.65 -4.61
N GLN A 211 13.91 -16.46 -4.53
CA GLN A 211 12.53 -16.19 -4.86
C GLN A 211 12.45 -14.83 -5.55
N ALA A 212 11.73 -14.77 -6.64
CA ALA A 212 11.51 -13.55 -7.40
C ALA A 212 10.02 -13.36 -7.65
N ARG A 213 9.58 -12.11 -7.52
CA ARG A 213 8.20 -11.69 -7.80
C ARG A 213 8.25 -10.56 -8.83
N LEU A 214 7.47 -10.69 -9.90
CA LEU A 214 7.28 -9.59 -10.83
C LEU A 214 6.28 -8.59 -10.22
N CYS A 215 6.65 -7.34 -10.22
CA CYS A 215 5.82 -6.24 -9.74
C CYS A 215 5.96 -5.03 -10.65
N ILE A 216 4.98 -4.15 -10.64
CA ILE A 216 5.06 -2.85 -11.29
C ILE A 216 5.52 -1.86 -10.22
N ARG A 217 6.67 -1.24 -10.46
CA ARG A 217 7.20 -0.21 -9.57
C ARG A 217 6.87 1.17 -10.12
N MET A 218 6.32 2.02 -9.27
CA MET A 218 6.22 3.43 -9.59
C MET A 218 7.60 4.08 -9.42
N THR A 219 8.13 4.63 -10.50
CA THR A 219 9.26 5.54 -10.44
C THR A 219 8.72 6.96 -10.45
N ALA A 220 9.30 7.84 -9.61
CA ALA A 220 9.04 9.26 -9.75
C ALA A 220 9.49 9.66 -11.16
N GLY A 221 8.58 10.20 -11.97
CA GLY A 221 8.93 10.80 -13.26
C GLY A 221 9.87 11.98 -13.00
N GLU A 222 10.94 12.06 -13.77
CA GLU A 222 11.80 13.25 -13.85
C GLU A 222 11.06 14.41 -14.51
#